data_116f6a1bd451e589957a9871f65de836
#
_entry.id   116f6a1bd451e589957a9871f65de836
#
_cell.length_a   1.000
_cell.length_b   1.000
_cell.length_c   1.000
_cell.angle_alpha   90.00
_cell.angle_beta   90.00
_cell.angle_gamma   90.00
#
_symmetry.space_group_name_H-M   'P 1'
#
loop_
_entity.id
_entity.type
_entity.pdbx_description
1 polymer ?
#
loop_
_entity_poly.entity_id
_entity_poly.type
_entity_poly.pdbx_seq_one_letter_code
_entity_poly.pdbx_strand_id
1 'polypeptide(L)'
;MSGGFVMNWDEAIQGLEERRKKALAGGGKARVEKQHAGGKMTARERIEVLLDKDTFVEVDGFVESRIDDFDLDKRRVPGDGVVTGYGEIDGRLVFVSSEDFTVIGGTLGEYHSFKICRIQDMAMQMRAPLICINDSGGARIEEGISSLSGYSGMFLRHTQASGVIPQIAVILGPCSGGACYAPAICDFIFMVKDISKMFITGPNVVKTVINEEVSVEELGGAEIHARKSGVSHFTYDSEGECLMGVRKLLSYLPGNNTEKPPVIETKERQSRLQGVGSRVFGRFSRGENAAKAKAAKIRDIVPDNSRHAYDVKEVIDCIVDEGSFFEVQKEFAMNGVVGWGRMEGKVVGFIANQPNVMGGSLDYHVSDKIARFIRFCDCFNIPLVTLIDVPAFLPGTAQEHSGIIRHGAKILYAYSEATVPKISLIMRKAYGGAYIAMNSKEMGADIVYAWPIAEIAVMGADGAVNIAFKKKIKAAPDPAAMREQCKAEYEERFLNPYVASARGYVNEVIKPEETREALLKALHGLKNKQAKLPEKKHGNIPL
;
A
#
# COMPACT_ATOMS: atom_id res chain seq x y z
N MET A 1 25.95 -62.30 -9.87
CA MET A 1 24.60 -62.24 -9.27
C MET A 1 24.54 -60.93 -8.51
N SER A 2 24.00 -59.89 -9.12
CA SER A 2 23.77 -58.61 -8.46
C SER A 2 22.50 -58.74 -7.63
N GLY A 3 22.65 -58.95 -6.34
CA GLY A 3 21.55 -58.87 -5.41
C GLY A 3 21.04 -57.43 -5.38
N GLY A 4 19.93 -57.17 -6.08
CA GLY A 4 19.26 -55.90 -6.00
C GLY A 4 18.78 -55.67 -4.55
N PHE A 5 19.14 -54.52 -4.00
CA PHE A 5 18.68 -54.09 -2.67
C PHE A 5 17.16 -53.86 -2.77
N VAL A 6 16.37 -54.86 -2.34
CA VAL A 6 14.90 -54.73 -2.27
C VAL A 6 14.57 -54.16 -0.90
N MET A 7 14.41 -52.86 -0.81
CA MET A 7 13.91 -52.16 0.39
C MET A 7 12.45 -52.58 0.61
N ASN A 8 12.11 -53.08 1.82
CA ASN A 8 10.72 -53.37 2.14
C ASN A 8 9.94 -52.07 2.49
N TRP A 9 8.61 -52.16 2.50
CA TRP A 9 7.76 -50.98 2.76
C TRP A 9 8.00 -50.33 4.13
N ASP A 10 8.22 -51.11 5.16
CA ASP A 10 8.42 -50.61 6.53
C ASP A 10 9.73 -49.83 6.65
N GLU A 11 10.82 -50.36 6.07
CA GLU A 11 12.11 -49.65 6.00
C GLU A 11 12.02 -48.37 5.19
N ALA A 12 11.27 -48.39 4.07
CA ALA A 12 11.07 -47.22 3.23
C ALA A 12 10.26 -46.11 3.96
N ILE A 13 9.20 -46.52 4.67
CA ILE A 13 8.35 -45.59 5.46
C ILE A 13 9.16 -45.03 6.64
N GLN A 14 9.91 -45.85 7.37
CA GLN A 14 10.78 -45.38 8.43
C GLN A 14 11.80 -44.37 7.92
N GLY A 15 12.44 -44.66 6.78
CA GLY A 15 13.37 -43.71 6.15
C GLY A 15 12.72 -42.37 5.71
N LEU A 16 11.45 -42.40 5.31
CA LEU A 16 10.68 -41.21 5.02
C LEU A 16 10.42 -40.37 6.29
N GLU A 17 9.98 -41.04 7.37
CA GLU A 17 9.69 -40.33 8.63
C GLU A 17 10.95 -39.69 9.26
N GLU A 18 12.09 -40.39 9.17
CA GLU A 18 13.37 -39.80 9.60
C GLU A 18 13.76 -38.55 8.81
N ARG A 19 13.58 -38.56 7.48
CA ARG A 19 13.83 -37.40 6.62
C ARG A 19 12.86 -36.26 6.92
N ARG A 20 11.57 -36.57 7.10
CA ARG A 20 10.56 -35.58 7.51
C ARG A 20 10.93 -34.92 8.84
N LYS A 21 11.28 -35.72 9.84
CA LYS A 21 11.72 -35.23 11.15
C LYS A 21 12.93 -34.32 11.03
N LYS A 22 13.90 -34.66 10.17
CA LYS A 22 15.08 -33.83 9.92
C LYS A 22 14.71 -32.50 9.22
N ALA A 23 13.83 -32.52 8.23
CA ALA A 23 13.34 -31.34 7.55
C ALA A 23 12.56 -30.40 8.50
N LEU A 24 11.74 -30.97 9.39
CA LEU A 24 10.98 -30.18 10.37
C LEU A 24 11.84 -29.57 11.47
N ALA A 25 13.01 -30.13 11.75
CA ALA A 25 13.92 -29.65 12.80
C ALA A 25 14.66 -28.36 12.43
N GLY A 26 14.62 -27.94 11.15
CA GLY A 26 15.34 -26.76 10.67
C GLY A 26 16.81 -26.78 11.05
N GLY A 27 17.33 -25.69 11.62
CA GLY A 27 18.70 -25.61 12.11
C GLY A 27 19.00 -26.37 13.41
N GLY A 28 18.01 -27.08 13.96
CA GLY A 28 18.08 -27.87 15.17
C GLY A 28 17.76 -27.10 16.46
N LYS A 29 17.49 -27.88 17.53
CA LYS A 29 16.92 -27.36 18.80
C LYS A 29 17.61 -26.11 19.34
N ALA A 30 18.92 -26.11 19.42
CA ALA A 30 19.67 -25.00 20.02
C ALA A 30 19.51 -23.67 19.23
N ARG A 31 19.42 -23.74 17.89
CA ARG A 31 19.21 -22.57 17.05
C ARG A 31 17.76 -22.08 17.08
N VAL A 32 16.80 -23.00 17.17
CA VAL A 32 15.38 -22.68 17.35
C VAL A 32 15.17 -22.00 18.71
N GLU A 33 15.74 -22.52 19.80
CA GLU A 33 15.68 -21.90 21.13
C GLU A 33 16.29 -20.49 21.12
N LYS A 34 17.41 -20.29 20.41
CA LYS A 34 18.01 -18.96 20.23
C LYS A 34 17.11 -18.01 19.45
N GLN A 35 16.39 -18.50 18.43
CA GLN A 35 15.41 -17.72 17.64
C GLN A 35 14.28 -17.25 18.56
N HIS A 36 13.70 -18.14 19.35
CA HIS A 36 12.64 -17.82 20.31
C HIS A 36 13.11 -16.86 21.42
N ALA A 37 14.32 -17.05 21.93
CA ALA A 37 14.90 -16.14 22.91
C ALA A 37 15.09 -14.71 22.38
N GLY A 38 15.21 -14.56 21.06
CA GLY A 38 15.21 -13.26 20.37
C GLY A 38 13.80 -12.70 20.08
N GLY A 39 12.74 -13.30 20.61
CA GLY A 39 11.36 -12.88 20.40
C GLY A 39 10.79 -13.20 19.00
N LYS A 40 11.43 -14.11 18.26
CA LYS A 40 11.09 -14.45 16.87
C LYS A 40 10.52 -15.85 16.74
N MET A 41 9.53 -16.01 15.89
CA MET A 41 9.01 -17.32 15.47
C MET A 41 9.97 -18.00 14.46
N THR A 42 9.89 -19.31 14.34
CA THR A 42 10.50 -20.06 13.23
C THR A 42 9.74 -19.83 11.92
N ALA A 43 10.35 -20.17 10.79
CA ALA A 43 9.71 -20.07 9.46
C ALA A 43 8.39 -20.85 9.39
N ARG A 44 8.29 -22.01 10.04
CA ARG A 44 7.08 -22.85 10.05
C ARG A 44 5.98 -22.27 10.94
N GLU A 45 6.32 -21.81 12.14
CA GLU A 45 5.36 -21.17 13.06
C GLU A 45 4.75 -19.91 12.42
N ARG A 46 5.51 -19.13 11.66
CA ARG A 46 5.02 -17.97 10.90
C ARG A 46 3.97 -18.39 9.86
N ILE A 47 4.20 -19.49 9.14
CA ILE A 47 3.24 -20.05 8.17
C ILE A 47 1.98 -20.53 8.88
N GLU A 48 2.11 -21.23 10.02
CA GLU A 48 0.98 -21.70 10.81
C GLU A 48 0.09 -20.57 11.33
N VAL A 49 0.69 -19.44 11.73
CA VAL A 49 -0.06 -18.23 12.16
C VAL A 49 -0.71 -17.53 10.97
N LEU A 50 -0.04 -17.50 9.81
CA LEU A 50 -0.49 -16.79 8.63
C LEU A 50 -1.65 -17.47 7.92
N LEU A 51 -1.59 -18.79 7.73
CA LEU A 51 -2.55 -19.55 6.92
C LEU A 51 -3.73 -20.07 7.76
N ASP A 52 -4.78 -20.45 7.08
CA ASP A 52 -5.90 -21.18 7.68
C ASP A 52 -5.42 -22.56 8.14
N LYS A 53 -5.95 -22.99 9.29
CA LYS A 53 -5.54 -24.24 9.92
C LYS A 53 -5.64 -25.43 8.95
N ASP A 54 -4.62 -26.27 8.94
CA ASP A 54 -4.53 -27.52 8.17
C ASP A 54 -4.60 -27.35 6.63
N THR A 55 -4.39 -26.13 6.10
CA THR A 55 -4.42 -25.87 4.64
C THR A 55 -3.03 -25.85 3.99
N PHE A 56 -1.96 -25.76 4.78
CA PHE A 56 -0.60 -25.66 4.24
C PHE A 56 -0.14 -26.93 3.55
N VAL A 57 0.30 -26.79 2.30
CA VAL A 57 0.95 -27.84 1.52
C VAL A 57 2.37 -27.39 1.18
N GLU A 58 3.36 -28.07 1.79
CA GLU A 58 4.77 -27.79 1.54
C GLU A 58 5.21 -28.30 0.17
N VAL A 59 5.97 -27.47 -0.56
CA VAL A 59 6.58 -27.81 -1.85
C VAL A 59 8.09 -27.84 -1.69
N ASP A 60 8.73 -28.87 -2.26
CA ASP A 60 10.20 -29.05 -2.28
C ASP A 60 10.84 -29.14 -0.87
N GLY A 61 10.15 -29.71 0.12
CA GLY A 61 10.63 -29.84 1.50
C GLY A 61 11.90 -30.66 1.68
N PHE A 62 12.28 -31.52 0.70
CA PHE A 62 13.49 -32.35 0.72
C PHE A 62 14.62 -31.84 -0.17
N VAL A 63 14.45 -30.67 -0.80
CA VAL A 63 15.52 -30.05 -1.61
C VAL A 63 16.67 -29.65 -0.69
N GLU A 64 17.90 -29.94 -1.09
CA GLU A 64 19.13 -29.65 -0.36
C GLU A 64 20.15 -28.95 -1.27
N SER A 65 21.04 -28.13 -0.68
CA SER A 65 22.20 -27.57 -1.38
C SER A 65 23.11 -28.69 -1.91
N ARG A 66 23.76 -28.48 -3.05
CA ARG A 66 24.73 -29.40 -3.65
C ARG A 66 26.18 -29.00 -3.43
N ILE A 67 26.41 -27.86 -2.82
CA ILE A 67 27.77 -27.34 -2.62
C ILE A 67 28.40 -28.07 -1.46
N ASP A 68 29.62 -28.56 -1.68
CA ASP A 68 30.42 -29.30 -0.69
C ASP A 68 31.59 -28.44 -0.17
N ASP A 69 31.88 -27.29 -0.78
CA ASP A 69 32.94 -26.37 -0.39
C ASP A 69 32.62 -25.72 0.98
N PHE A 70 33.67 -25.31 1.70
CA PHE A 70 33.57 -24.59 2.98
C PHE A 70 32.78 -25.34 4.08
N ASP A 71 32.86 -26.68 4.11
CA ASP A 71 32.11 -27.54 5.03
C ASP A 71 30.59 -27.36 4.97
N LEU A 72 30.03 -26.90 3.86
CA LEU A 72 28.58 -26.77 3.66
C LEU A 72 27.88 -28.12 3.66
N ASP A 73 28.55 -29.20 3.20
CA ASP A 73 28.08 -30.57 3.27
C ASP A 73 27.68 -30.97 4.70
N LYS A 74 28.47 -30.58 5.71
CA LYS A 74 28.20 -30.84 7.13
C LYS A 74 27.06 -30.02 7.73
N ARG A 75 26.70 -28.91 7.05
CA ARG A 75 25.64 -27.99 7.46
C ARG A 75 24.36 -28.12 6.64
N ARG A 76 24.34 -29.10 5.71
CA ARG A 76 23.25 -29.39 4.81
C ARG A 76 22.00 -29.80 5.56
N VAL A 77 20.88 -29.14 5.29
CA VAL A 77 19.58 -29.43 5.90
C VAL A 77 18.53 -29.49 4.79
N PRO A 78 17.60 -30.48 4.83
CA PRO A 78 16.48 -30.52 3.90
C PRO A 78 15.67 -29.20 3.96
N GLY A 79 15.28 -28.70 2.80
CA GLY A 79 14.60 -27.41 2.67
C GLY A 79 15.54 -26.23 2.40
N ASP A 80 16.85 -26.38 2.56
CA ASP A 80 17.92 -25.40 2.29
C ASP A 80 17.63 -24.00 2.84
N GLY A 81 17.07 -23.92 4.07
CA GLY A 81 16.85 -22.65 4.78
C GLY A 81 15.65 -21.84 4.32
N VAL A 82 14.72 -22.42 3.56
CA VAL A 82 13.44 -21.80 3.23
C VAL A 82 12.31 -22.82 3.20
N VAL A 83 11.18 -22.47 3.80
CA VAL A 83 9.94 -23.25 3.72
C VAL A 83 9.06 -22.61 2.65
N THR A 84 8.68 -23.40 1.65
CA THR A 84 7.90 -22.95 0.50
C THR A 84 6.66 -23.81 0.30
N GLY A 85 5.56 -23.20 -0.11
CA GLY A 85 4.32 -23.93 -0.34
C GLY A 85 3.14 -23.03 -0.65
N TYR A 86 1.96 -23.56 -0.48
CA TYR A 86 0.70 -22.85 -0.65
C TYR A 86 -0.30 -23.28 0.42
N GLY A 87 -1.32 -22.47 0.61
CA GLY A 87 -2.41 -22.71 1.54
C GLY A 87 -3.52 -21.70 1.35
N GLU A 88 -4.37 -21.52 2.35
CA GLU A 88 -5.50 -20.61 2.26
C GLU A 88 -5.42 -19.52 3.32
N ILE A 89 -5.95 -18.36 2.99
CA ILE A 89 -6.26 -17.27 3.91
C ILE A 89 -7.71 -16.86 3.68
N ASP A 90 -8.54 -17.07 4.72
CA ASP A 90 -9.99 -16.86 4.65
C ASP A 90 -10.62 -17.62 3.45
N GLY A 91 -10.20 -18.88 3.25
CA GLY A 91 -10.64 -19.76 2.18
C GLY A 91 -10.14 -19.39 0.78
N ARG A 92 -9.13 -18.52 0.65
CA ARG A 92 -8.57 -18.08 -0.63
C ARG A 92 -7.13 -18.55 -0.78
N LEU A 93 -6.82 -19.15 -1.91
CA LEU A 93 -5.49 -19.66 -2.24
C LEU A 93 -4.44 -18.54 -2.19
N VAL A 94 -3.31 -18.80 -1.52
CA VAL A 94 -2.11 -17.98 -1.49
C VAL A 94 -0.87 -18.85 -1.59
N PHE A 95 0.20 -18.29 -2.12
CA PHE A 95 1.52 -18.91 -2.15
C PHE A 95 2.44 -18.21 -1.16
N VAL A 96 3.29 -18.99 -0.48
CA VAL A 96 4.15 -18.48 0.58
C VAL A 96 5.57 -19.04 0.47
N SER A 97 6.55 -18.17 0.72
CA SER A 97 7.93 -18.54 1.05
C SER A 97 8.28 -17.94 2.40
N SER A 98 8.92 -18.72 3.29
CA SER A 98 9.37 -18.25 4.60
C SER A 98 10.81 -18.67 4.83
N GLU A 99 11.72 -17.72 4.89
CA GLU A 99 13.14 -17.94 5.14
C GLU A 99 13.37 -18.38 6.60
N ASP A 100 14.18 -19.42 6.77
CA ASP A 100 14.52 -20.00 8.07
C ASP A 100 15.92 -19.55 8.52
N PHE A 101 15.95 -18.52 9.35
CA PHE A 101 17.20 -18.00 9.90
C PHE A 101 18.01 -19.01 10.72
N THR A 102 17.36 -20.06 11.22
CA THR A 102 18.03 -21.13 11.98
C THR A 102 18.95 -21.97 11.10
N VAL A 103 18.74 -21.98 9.77
CA VAL A 103 19.53 -22.71 8.78
C VAL A 103 20.43 -21.74 8.03
N ILE A 104 21.73 -21.77 8.33
CA ILE A 104 22.76 -20.92 7.68
C ILE A 104 22.37 -19.42 7.66
N GLY A 105 21.68 -18.93 8.70
CA GLY A 105 21.24 -17.54 8.78
C GLY A 105 20.21 -17.14 7.71
N GLY A 106 19.43 -18.08 7.19
CA GLY A 106 18.46 -17.81 6.12
C GLY A 106 19.09 -17.31 4.82
N THR A 107 20.41 -17.50 4.64
CA THR A 107 21.13 -16.94 3.49
C THR A 107 20.73 -17.64 2.19
N LEU A 108 20.60 -16.85 1.11
CA LEU A 108 20.18 -17.32 -0.19
C LEU A 108 21.32 -18.05 -0.90
N GLY A 109 21.14 -19.35 -1.14
CA GLY A 109 21.95 -20.17 -2.02
C GLY A 109 21.21 -20.54 -3.31
N GLU A 110 21.83 -21.38 -4.15
CA GLU A 110 21.24 -21.83 -5.42
C GLU A 110 19.90 -22.52 -5.24
N TYR A 111 19.84 -23.52 -4.37
CA TYR A 111 18.62 -24.31 -4.16
C TYR A 111 17.59 -23.62 -3.27
N HIS A 112 18.04 -22.76 -2.37
CA HIS A 112 17.17 -21.84 -1.65
C HIS A 112 16.38 -20.96 -2.64
N SER A 113 17.10 -20.30 -3.56
CA SER A 113 16.48 -19.46 -4.58
C SER A 113 15.64 -20.24 -5.58
N PHE A 114 16.07 -21.45 -5.96
CA PHE A 114 15.29 -22.34 -6.83
C PHE A 114 13.89 -22.60 -6.27
N LYS A 115 13.78 -22.90 -4.98
CA LYS A 115 12.49 -23.12 -4.30
C LYS A 115 11.61 -21.88 -4.32
N ILE A 116 12.17 -20.70 -4.02
CA ILE A 116 11.43 -19.43 -4.05
C ILE A 116 10.96 -19.13 -5.47
N CYS A 117 11.84 -19.22 -6.47
CA CYS A 117 11.48 -19.01 -7.87
C CYS A 117 10.36 -19.94 -8.33
N ARG A 118 10.38 -21.21 -7.89
CA ARG A 118 9.32 -22.17 -8.21
C ARG A 118 7.97 -21.75 -7.64
N ILE A 119 7.95 -21.27 -6.40
CA ILE A 119 6.69 -20.77 -5.78
C ILE A 119 6.21 -19.51 -6.48
N GLN A 120 7.09 -18.61 -6.89
CA GLN A 120 6.73 -17.44 -7.70
C GLN A 120 6.09 -17.86 -9.04
N ASP A 121 6.68 -18.84 -9.74
CA ASP A 121 6.13 -19.36 -11.00
C ASP A 121 4.75 -20.02 -10.78
N MET A 122 4.57 -20.81 -9.71
CA MET A 122 3.28 -21.40 -9.36
C MET A 122 2.23 -20.35 -9.03
N ALA A 123 2.57 -19.34 -8.23
CA ALA A 123 1.67 -18.23 -7.89
C ALA A 123 1.18 -17.49 -9.16
N MET A 124 2.09 -17.23 -10.10
CA MET A 124 1.76 -16.62 -11.39
C MET A 124 0.87 -17.51 -12.25
N GLN A 125 1.14 -18.81 -12.33
CA GLN A 125 0.33 -19.77 -13.10
C GLN A 125 -1.08 -19.92 -12.52
N MET A 126 -1.19 -19.97 -11.19
CA MET A 126 -2.46 -20.07 -10.47
C MET A 126 -3.16 -18.72 -10.29
N ARG A 127 -2.49 -17.60 -10.64
CA ARG A 127 -3.02 -16.25 -10.50
C ARG A 127 -3.48 -15.96 -9.07
N ALA A 128 -2.66 -16.27 -8.09
CA ALA A 128 -2.93 -16.12 -6.66
C ALA A 128 -1.86 -15.25 -5.97
N PRO A 129 -2.20 -14.58 -4.86
CA PRO A 129 -1.25 -13.74 -4.13
C PRO A 129 -0.01 -14.48 -3.69
N LEU A 130 1.12 -13.77 -3.70
CA LEU A 130 2.41 -14.24 -3.23
C LEU A 130 2.80 -13.51 -1.93
N ILE A 131 3.17 -14.25 -0.90
CA ILE A 131 3.65 -13.73 0.38
C ILE A 131 5.07 -14.23 0.62
N CYS A 132 6.02 -13.30 0.76
CA CYS A 132 7.42 -13.58 1.03
C CYS A 132 7.78 -13.15 2.45
N ILE A 133 8.03 -14.10 3.35
CA ILE A 133 8.48 -13.84 4.72
C ILE A 133 10.00 -13.89 4.74
N ASN A 134 10.62 -12.73 4.99
CA ASN A 134 12.06 -12.52 4.87
C ASN A 134 12.72 -12.48 6.25
N ASP A 135 13.74 -13.32 6.44
CA ASP A 135 14.60 -13.38 7.62
C ASP A 135 15.97 -13.94 7.19
N SER A 136 16.80 -13.07 6.57
CA SER A 136 17.97 -13.49 5.83
C SER A 136 19.18 -12.58 6.03
N GLY A 137 20.34 -13.19 6.21
CA GLY A 137 21.63 -12.52 6.19
C GLY A 137 22.09 -12.03 4.80
N GLY A 138 21.31 -12.32 3.74
CA GLY A 138 21.67 -11.94 2.37
C GLY A 138 22.17 -13.13 1.52
N ALA A 139 23.08 -12.87 0.58
CA ALA A 139 23.66 -13.91 -0.25
C ALA A 139 24.54 -14.89 0.55
N ARG A 140 24.42 -16.18 0.30
CA ARG A 140 25.31 -17.21 0.86
C ARG A 140 26.67 -17.07 0.16
N ILE A 141 27.65 -16.52 0.89
CA ILE A 141 28.96 -16.14 0.33
C ILE A 141 29.70 -17.35 -0.20
N GLU A 142 29.57 -18.48 0.48
CA GLU A 142 30.23 -19.74 0.11
C GLU A 142 29.76 -20.31 -1.23
N GLU A 143 28.59 -19.89 -1.73
CA GLU A 143 28.07 -20.28 -3.05
C GLU A 143 28.38 -19.28 -4.17
N GLY A 144 29.05 -18.18 -3.86
CA GLY A 144 29.57 -17.21 -4.83
C GLY A 144 28.51 -16.71 -5.81
N ILE A 145 28.81 -16.85 -7.12
CA ILE A 145 27.95 -16.34 -8.21
C ILE A 145 26.58 -17.02 -8.26
N SER A 146 26.44 -18.25 -7.79
CA SER A 146 25.17 -18.97 -7.77
C SER A 146 24.13 -18.26 -6.91
N SER A 147 24.53 -17.73 -5.74
CA SER A 147 23.68 -16.90 -4.90
C SER A 147 23.20 -15.62 -5.62
N LEU A 148 24.08 -14.94 -6.33
CA LEU A 148 23.72 -13.73 -7.10
C LEU A 148 22.77 -14.05 -8.26
N SER A 149 23.01 -15.17 -8.95
CA SER A 149 22.11 -15.66 -10.00
C SER A 149 20.71 -15.97 -9.44
N GLY A 150 20.65 -16.52 -8.23
CA GLY A 150 19.39 -16.75 -7.52
C GLY A 150 18.58 -15.48 -7.30
N TYR A 151 19.21 -14.43 -6.77
CA TYR A 151 18.56 -13.12 -6.63
C TYR A 151 18.06 -12.56 -7.95
N SER A 152 18.88 -12.64 -9.01
CA SER A 152 18.47 -12.17 -10.35
C SER A 152 17.21 -12.88 -10.84
N GLY A 153 17.13 -14.20 -10.64
CA GLY A 153 15.95 -15.00 -10.98
C GLY A 153 14.69 -14.58 -10.21
N MET A 154 14.83 -14.26 -8.92
CA MET A 154 13.74 -13.76 -8.09
C MET A 154 13.27 -12.36 -8.53
N PHE A 155 14.20 -11.43 -8.78
CA PHE A 155 13.85 -10.06 -9.22
C PHE A 155 13.11 -10.05 -10.55
N LEU A 156 13.54 -10.87 -11.50
CA LEU A 156 12.85 -11.04 -12.78
C LEU A 156 11.38 -11.45 -12.57
N ARG A 157 11.14 -12.44 -11.71
CA ARG A 157 9.79 -12.95 -11.42
C ARG A 157 8.93 -11.96 -10.67
N HIS A 158 9.48 -11.26 -9.67
CA HIS A 158 8.76 -10.18 -8.99
C HIS A 158 8.35 -9.08 -9.97
N THR A 159 9.23 -8.70 -10.89
CA THR A 159 8.92 -7.70 -11.92
C THR A 159 7.83 -8.17 -12.87
N GLN A 160 7.87 -9.43 -13.30
CA GLN A 160 6.84 -10.01 -14.17
C GLN A 160 5.49 -10.18 -13.47
N ALA A 161 5.49 -10.42 -12.16
CA ALA A 161 4.28 -10.56 -11.35
C ALA A 161 3.65 -9.20 -10.97
N SER A 162 4.40 -8.10 -11.08
CA SER A 162 3.95 -6.76 -10.73
C SER A 162 2.71 -6.36 -11.53
N GLY A 163 1.63 -5.98 -10.82
CA GLY A 163 0.34 -5.65 -11.40
C GLY A 163 -0.45 -6.83 -11.96
N VAL A 164 0.02 -8.07 -11.78
CA VAL A 164 -0.69 -9.31 -12.18
C VAL A 164 -1.29 -10.01 -10.97
N ILE A 165 -0.49 -10.24 -9.93
CA ILE A 165 -0.89 -10.79 -8.65
C ILE A 165 -0.39 -9.90 -7.51
N PRO A 166 -1.12 -9.77 -6.39
CA PRO A 166 -0.62 -9.07 -5.22
C PRO A 166 0.64 -9.72 -4.67
N GLN A 167 1.68 -8.95 -4.39
CA GLN A 167 2.95 -9.39 -3.84
C GLN A 167 3.21 -8.70 -2.51
N ILE A 168 3.36 -9.46 -1.44
CA ILE A 168 3.49 -8.97 -0.07
C ILE A 168 4.80 -9.48 0.51
N ALA A 169 5.66 -8.56 0.92
CA ALA A 169 6.88 -8.88 1.67
C ALA A 169 6.67 -8.62 3.17
N VAL A 170 7.07 -9.57 3.99
CA VAL A 170 6.96 -9.50 5.46
C VAL A 170 8.37 -9.67 6.02
N ILE A 171 8.93 -8.64 6.60
CA ILE A 171 10.30 -8.64 7.11
C ILE A 171 10.24 -8.99 8.60
N LEU A 172 10.73 -10.17 8.96
CA LEU A 172 10.70 -10.68 10.34
C LEU A 172 12.11 -11.02 10.86
N GLY A 173 13.07 -10.22 10.43
CA GLY A 173 14.46 -10.33 10.85
C GLY A 173 15.36 -9.42 10.02
N PRO A 174 16.67 -9.70 9.97
CA PRO A 174 17.57 -9.02 9.05
C PRO A 174 17.17 -9.30 7.59
N CYS A 175 17.32 -8.29 6.75
CA CYS A 175 17.12 -8.35 5.31
C CYS A 175 18.15 -7.41 4.67
N SER A 176 19.32 -7.94 4.30
CA SER A 176 20.47 -7.14 3.89
C SER A 176 20.99 -7.49 2.51
N GLY A 177 21.64 -6.53 1.86
CA GLY A 177 22.22 -6.72 0.53
C GLY A 177 21.17 -7.00 -0.53
N GLY A 178 21.37 -8.05 -1.32
CA GLY A 178 20.41 -8.49 -2.35
C GLY A 178 19.01 -8.80 -1.81
N ALA A 179 18.92 -9.24 -0.55
CA ALA A 179 17.65 -9.54 0.10
C ALA A 179 16.70 -8.33 0.20
N CYS A 180 17.21 -7.09 0.25
CA CYS A 180 16.38 -5.88 0.34
C CYS A 180 15.61 -5.58 -0.95
N TYR A 181 16.15 -5.95 -2.09
CA TYR A 181 15.57 -5.54 -3.38
C TYR A 181 14.35 -6.38 -3.77
N ALA A 182 14.31 -7.66 -3.42
CA ALA A 182 13.12 -8.48 -3.66
C ALA A 182 11.87 -7.89 -2.97
N PRO A 183 11.88 -7.58 -1.66
CA PRO A 183 10.81 -6.84 -1.01
C PRO A 183 10.49 -5.49 -1.64
N ALA A 184 11.52 -4.73 -2.06
CA ALA A 184 11.32 -3.41 -2.65
C ALA A 184 10.56 -3.43 -3.99
N ILE A 185 10.62 -4.55 -4.72
CA ILE A 185 9.85 -4.77 -5.96
C ILE A 185 8.40 -5.19 -5.62
N CYS A 186 8.12 -5.76 -4.47
CA CYS A 186 6.78 -6.15 -4.05
C CYS A 186 5.85 -4.93 -3.88
N ASP A 187 4.53 -5.18 -3.83
CA ASP A 187 3.53 -4.13 -3.67
C ASP A 187 3.55 -3.53 -2.27
N PHE A 188 3.68 -4.36 -1.23
CA PHE A 188 3.66 -3.94 0.16
C PHE A 188 4.77 -4.60 0.98
N ILE A 189 5.33 -3.81 1.89
CA ILE A 189 6.34 -4.25 2.85
C ILE A 189 5.78 -4.07 4.27
N PHE A 190 5.77 -5.15 5.03
CA PHE A 190 5.40 -5.23 6.43
C PHE A 190 6.66 -5.37 7.29
N MET A 191 6.73 -4.61 8.37
CA MET A 191 7.86 -4.65 9.30
C MET A 191 7.40 -4.72 10.75
N VAL A 192 8.24 -5.28 11.62
CA VAL A 192 8.02 -5.35 13.07
C VAL A 192 9.13 -4.55 13.77
N LYS A 193 8.75 -3.69 14.72
CA LYS A 193 9.69 -2.90 15.51
C LYS A 193 10.68 -3.81 16.23
N ASP A 194 11.89 -3.34 16.39
CA ASP A 194 13.00 -4.03 17.06
C ASP A 194 13.44 -5.37 16.43
N ILE A 195 12.63 -5.97 15.55
CA ILE A 195 12.89 -7.24 14.85
C ILE A 195 13.38 -7.00 13.42
N SER A 196 12.62 -6.24 12.63
CA SER A 196 12.87 -6.06 11.21
C SER A 196 13.96 -5.06 10.90
N LYS A 197 14.92 -5.44 10.05
CA LYS A 197 16.02 -4.58 9.61
C LYS A 197 16.20 -4.70 8.10
N MET A 198 16.20 -3.58 7.40
CA MET A 198 16.50 -3.53 5.96
C MET A 198 17.60 -2.52 5.68
N PHE A 199 18.66 -2.94 5.01
CA PHE A 199 19.72 -2.04 4.55
C PHE A 199 20.54 -2.71 3.43
N ILE A 200 21.13 -1.90 2.55
CA ILE A 200 21.97 -2.40 1.46
C ILE A 200 23.23 -3.05 2.01
N THR A 201 23.88 -2.40 2.98
CA THR A 201 25.07 -2.90 3.68
C THR A 201 24.96 -2.62 5.17
N GLY A 202 25.43 -3.57 5.99
CA GLY A 202 25.37 -3.43 7.45
C GLY A 202 26.33 -2.38 8.02
N PRO A 203 26.15 -1.98 9.30
CA PRO A 203 26.92 -0.93 9.96
C PRO A 203 28.45 -1.11 9.88
N ASN A 204 28.94 -2.35 9.95
CA ASN A 204 30.38 -2.64 9.86
C ASN A 204 30.97 -2.24 8.51
N VAL A 205 30.23 -2.46 7.41
CA VAL A 205 30.65 -2.06 6.07
C VAL A 205 30.58 -0.55 5.92
N VAL A 206 29.49 0.08 6.41
CA VAL A 206 29.34 1.54 6.44
C VAL A 206 30.52 2.18 7.16
N LYS A 207 30.88 1.69 8.36
CA LYS A 207 32.06 2.18 9.12
C LYS A 207 33.34 2.01 8.32
N THR A 208 33.56 0.87 7.67
CA THR A 208 34.79 0.59 6.92
C THR A 208 34.95 1.45 5.67
N VAL A 209 33.84 1.69 4.94
CA VAL A 209 33.88 2.35 3.62
C VAL A 209 33.82 3.88 3.73
N ILE A 210 32.94 4.42 4.60
CA ILE A 210 32.72 5.87 4.71
C ILE A 210 32.99 6.43 6.10
N ASN A 211 33.51 5.60 7.03
CA ASN A 211 33.88 5.96 8.41
C ASN A 211 32.70 6.58 9.22
N GLU A 212 31.45 6.11 8.94
CA GLU A 212 30.26 6.51 9.68
C GLU A 212 29.91 5.45 10.73
N GLU A 213 29.78 5.86 11.99
CA GLU A 213 29.31 5.00 13.07
C GLU A 213 27.78 5.14 13.20
N VAL A 214 27.07 4.05 12.97
CA VAL A 214 25.63 4.00 13.01
C VAL A 214 25.17 2.66 13.60
N SER A 215 24.12 2.67 14.40
CA SER A 215 23.51 1.43 14.90
C SER A 215 22.66 0.76 13.79
N VAL A 216 22.36 -0.52 13.97
CA VAL A 216 21.49 -1.29 13.05
C VAL A 216 20.10 -0.65 12.95
N GLU A 217 19.56 -0.17 14.09
CA GLU A 217 18.26 0.48 14.15
C GLU A 217 18.25 1.82 13.41
N GLU A 218 19.26 2.65 13.64
CA GLU A 218 19.38 3.96 12.99
C GLU A 218 19.62 3.85 11.49
N LEU A 219 20.31 2.79 11.04
CA LEU A 219 20.60 2.58 9.63
C LEU A 219 19.35 2.10 8.86
N GLY A 220 18.62 1.12 9.39
CA GLY A 220 17.53 0.51 8.66
C GLY A 220 16.53 -0.26 9.53
N GLY A 221 16.25 0.22 10.73
CA GLY A 221 15.17 -0.31 11.57
C GLY A 221 13.77 0.03 11.02
N ALA A 222 12.76 -0.67 11.52
CA ALA A 222 11.38 -0.52 11.07
C ALA A 222 10.86 0.93 11.17
N GLU A 223 11.21 1.67 12.23
CA GLU A 223 10.77 3.07 12.40
C GLU A 223 11.40 4.02 11.38
N ILE A 224 12.66 3.80 10.99
CA ILE A 224 13.34 4.59 9.95
C ILE A 224 12.60 4.41 8.63
N HIS A 225 12.27 3.16 8.29
CA HIS A 225 11.56 2.85 7.06
C HIS A 225 10.10 3.28 7.07
N ALA A 226 9.46 3.31 8.25
CA ALA A 226 8.09 3.81 8.40
C ALA A 226 7.98 5.34 8.31
N ARG A 227 9.00 6.10 8.78
CA ARG A 227 8.88 7.56 8.96
C ARG A 227 9.72 8.38 8.01
N LYS A 228 10.92 7.89 7.62
CA LYS A 228 11.88 8.67 6.84
C LYS A 228 11.97 8.22 5.38
N SER A 229 12.16 6.93 5.13
CA SER A 229 12.37 6.42 3.77
C SER A 229 11.08 6.01 3.05
N GLY A 230 9.99 5.74 3.79
CA GLY A 230 8.73 5.27 3.23
C GLY A 230 8.78 3.84 2.66
N VAL A 231 9.84 3.09 2.92
CA VAL A 231 9.99 1.69 2.47
C VAL A 231 8.97 0.78 3.15
N SER A 232 8.74 0.97 4.46
CA SER A 232 7.72 0.21 5.19
C SER A 232 6.33 0.79 4.92
N HIS A 233 5.42 -0.06 4.49
CA HIS A 233 4.01 0.31 4.31
C HIS A 233 3.19 0.10 5.59
N PHE A 234 3.54 -0.93 6.37
CA PHE A 234 2.87 -1.28 7.62
C PHE A 234 3.89 -1.69 8.67
N THR A 235 3.74 -1.15 9.88
CA THR A 235 4.65 -1.43 11.00
C THR A 235 3.83 -1.88 12.20
N TYR A 236 4.28 -2.95 12.88
CA TYR A 236 3.62 -3.60 14.00
C TYR A 236 4.58 -3.78 15.18
N ASP A 237 4.02 -4.07 16.35
CA ASP A 237 4.81 -4.28 17.57
C ASP A 237 5.19 -5.76 17.77
N SER A 238 4.53 -6.70 17.08
CA SER A 238 4.81 -8.14 17.16
C SER A 238 4.67 -8.86 15.80
N GLU A 239 5.34 -10.02 15.64
CA GLU A 239 5.20 -10.86 14.45
C GLU A 239 3.76 -11.35 14.26
N GLY A 240 3.07 -11.72 15.35
CA GLY A 240 1.67 -12.18 15.29
C GLY A 240 0.73 -11.09 14.76
N GLU A 241 0.81 -9.86 15.27
CA GLU A 241 0.03 -8.73 14.78
C GLU A 241 0.36 -8.41 13.32
N CYS A 242 1.63 -8.49 12.94
CA CYS A 242 2.09 -8.26 11.59
C CYS A 242 1.47 -9.27 10.61
N LEU A 243 1.49 -10.56 10.93
CA LEU A 243 0.88 -11.62 10.12
C LEU A 243 -0.65 -11.47 10.02
N MET A 244 -1.31 -11.10 11.12
CA MET A 244 -2.74 -10.75 11.07
C MET A 244 -3.01 -9.49 10.23
N GLY A 245 -2.08 -8.54 10.21
CA GLY A 245 -2.11 -7.37 9.31
C GLY A 245 -2.07 -7.77 7.84
N VAL A 246 -1.27 -8.78 7.48
CA VAL A 246 -1.23 -9.35 6.11
C VAL A 246 -2.59 -9.97 5.74
N ARG A 247 -3.20 -10.77 6.63
CA ARG A 247 -4.54 -11.31 6.43
C ARG A 247 -5.57 -10.18 6.21
N LYS A 248 -5.50 -9.13 7.04
CA LYS A 248 -6.36 -7.95 6.91
C LYS A 248 -6.17 -7.27 5.55
N LEU A 249 -4.93 -7.06 5.09
CA LEU A 249 -4.67 -6.49 3.76
C LEU A 249 -5.31 -7.32 2.66
N LEU A 250 -5.10 -8.64 2.67
CA LEU A 250 -5.68 -9.54 1.66
C LEU A 250 -7.21 -9.51 1.63
N SER A 251 -7.86 -9.20 2.75
CA SER A 251 -9.33 -9.04 2.76
C SER A 251 -9.82 -7.87 1.89
N TYR A 252 -8.97 -6.90 1.59
CA TYR A 252 -9.27 -5.77 0.68
C TYR A 252 -8.87 -6.03 -0.77
N LEU A 253 -8.00 -7.02 -1.03
CA LEU A 253 -7.41 -7.23 -2.36
C LEU A 253 -8.08 -8.39 -3.10
N PRO A 254 -8.21 -8.31 -4.44
CA PRO A 254 -8.56 -9.48 -5.25
C PRO A 254 -7.41 -10.48 -5.27
N GLY A 255 -7.63 -11.68 -5.79
CA GLY A 255 -6.59 -12.68 -5.99
C GLY A 255 -5.61 -12.28 -7.10
N ASN A 256 -6.07 -11.56 -8.10
CA ASN A 256 -5.28 -11.12 -9.25
C ASN A 256 -5.96 -9.95 -9.98
N ASN A 257 -5.29 -9.43 -11.01
CA ASN A 257 -5.72 -8.25 -11.78
C ASN A 257 -6.97 -8.48 -12.67
N THR A 258 -7.49 -9.69 -12.80
CA THR A 258 -8.74 -9.96 -13.55
C THR A 258 -9.95 -10.09 -12.64
N GLU A 259 -9.73 -10.21 -11.34
CA GLU A 259 -10.79 -10.29 -10.35
C GLU A 259 -11.18 -8.91 -9.80
N LYS A 260 -12.35 -8.84 -9.19
CA LYS A 260 -12.77 -7.68 -8.42
C LYS A 260 -12.45 -7.89 -6.94
N PRO A 261 -12.21 -6.81 -6.17
CA PRO A 261 -12.01 -6.91 -4.74
C PRO A 261 -13.15 -7.63 -4.03
N PRO A 262 -12.87 -8.38 -2.94
CA PRO A 262 -13.89 -9.11 -2.21
C PRO A 262 -14.91 -8.16 -1.59
N VAL A 263 -16.17 -8.59 -1.60
CA VAL A 263 -17.30 -7.84 -1.04
C VAL A 263 -17.75 -8.52 0.25
N ILE A 264 -17.82 -7.76 1.34
CA ILE A 264 -18.37 -8.25 2.62
C ILE A 264 -19.86 -7.89 2.68
N GLU A 265 -20.69 -8.82 3.13
CA GLU A 265 -22.10 -8.52 3.40
C GLU A 265 -22.22 -7.61 4.63
N THR A 266 -22.87 -6.47 4.43
CA THR A 266 -23.18 -5.52 5.51
C THR A 266 -24.68 -5.44 5.74
N LYS A 267 -25.09 -5.09 6.96
CA LYS A 267 -26.52 -4.89 7.31
C LYS A 267 -27.18 -3.81 6.41
N GLU A 268 -26.43 -2.77 6.06
CA GLU A 268 -26.90 -1.71 5.16
C GLU A 268 -27.20 -2.24 3.77
N ARG A 269 -26.32 -3.09 3.22
CA ARG A 269 -26.51 -3.73 1.91
C ARG A 269 -27.70 -4.67 1.91
N GLN A 270 -27.85 -5.48 2.95
CA GLN A 270 -28.99 -6.39 3.10
C GLN A 270 -30.31 -5.60 3.16
N SER A 271 -30.36 -4.49 3.92
CA SER A 271 -31.54 -3.62 4.01
C SER A 271 -31.90 -3.00 2.67
N ARG A 272 -30.92 -2.56 1.88
CA ARG A 272 -31.17 -1.99 0.54
C ARG A 272 -31.68 -3.04 -0.46
N LEU A 273 -31.12 -4.24 -0.44
CA LEU A 273 -31.57 -5.33 -1.32
C LEU A 273 -33.00 -5.79 -0.97
N GLN A 274 -33.35 -5.81 0.31
CA GLN A 274 -34.70 -6.12 0.78
C GLN A 274 -35.69 -4.96 0.57
N GLY A 275 -35.22 -3.72 0.64
CA GLY A 275 -36.03 -2.50 0.46
C GLY A 275 -36.49 -2.20 -0.97
N VAL A 276 -35.93 -2.89 -1.97
CA VAL A 276 -36.40 -2.79 -3.37
C VAL A 276 -37.84 -3.32 -3.53
N GLY A 277 -38.33 -4.17 -2.60
CA GLY A 277 -39.72 -4.66 -2.55
C GLY A 277 -40.68 -3.87 -1.65
N SER A 278 -40.21 -2.94 -0.77
CA SER A 278 -41.07 -2.31 0.24
C SER A 278 -41.08 -0.77 0.24
N ARG A 279 -41.07 -0.14 -0.92
CA ARG A 279 -41.22 1.35 -1.04
C ARG A 279 -42.56 1.92 -0.57
N VAL A 280 -43.41 1.14 0.08
CA VAL A 280 -44.77 1.55 0.47
C VAL A 280 -44.90 2.08 1.92
N PHE A 281 -43.95 1.85 2.81
CA PHE A 281 -44.03 2.36 4.18
C PHE A 281 -42.70 2.93 4.66
N GLY A 282 -42.67 4.23 4.85
CA GLY A 282 -41.50 5.05 5.26
C GLY A 282 -40.94 4.76 6.66
N ARG A 283 -40.45 3.54 6.91
CA ARG A 283 -39.63 3.20 8.07
C ARG A 283 -38.18 2.99 7.61
N PHE A 284 -37.33 4.00 7.86
CA PHE A 284 -35.89 3.86 7.74
C PHE A 284 -35.39 2.76 8.70
N SER A 285 -34.51 1.88 8.19
CA SER A 285 -33.88 0.88 9.05
C SER A 285 -32.93 1.53 10.07
N ARG A 286 -32.68 0.86 11.19
CA ARG A 286 -31.78 1.36 12.25
C ARG A 286 -30.38 1.70 11.73
N GLY A 287 -29.91 1.04 10.67
CA GLY A 287 -28.61 1.27 10.00
C GLY A 287 -28.59 2.56 9.17
N GLU A 288 -29.69 2.92 8.49
CA GLU A 288 -29.78 4.17 7.72
C GLU A 288 -29.77 5.41 8.63
N ASN A 289 -30.35 5.31 9.81
CA ASN A 289 -30.33 6.40 10.80
C ASN A 289 -28.91 6.60 11.38
N ALA A 290 -28.16 5.53 11.61
CA ALA A 290 -26.77 5.62 12.09
C ALA A 290 -25.84 6.24 11.03
N ALA A 291 -25.98 5.85 9.75
CA ALA A 291 -25.21 6.44 8.65
C ALA A 291 -25.52 7.93 8.45
N LYS A 292 -26.80 8.34 8.55
CA LYS A 292 -27.20 9.75 8.49
C LYS A 292 -26.66 10.55 9.68
N ALA A 293 -26.67 9.99 10.89
CA ALA A 293 -26.12 10.64 12.08
C ALA A 293 -24.59 10.82 11.96
N LYS A 294 -23.88 9.84 11.38
CA LYS A 294 -22.45 9.94 11.07
C LYS A 294 -22.17 11.04 10.03
N ALA A 295 -22.93 11.07 8.95
CA ALA A 295 -22.79 12.05 7.89
C ALA A 295 -23.03 13.50 8.38
N ALA A 296 -23.98 13.70 9.30
CA ALA A 296 -24.24 15.01 9.90
C ALA A 296 -23.04 15.58 10.66
N LYS A 297 -22.16 14.72 11.22
CA LYS A 297 -20.96 15.15 11.95
C LYS A 297 -19.89 15.78 11.05
N ILE A 298 -19.92 15.55 9.74
CA ILE A 298 -18.90 16.10 8.81
C ILE A 298 -18.82 17.63 8.94
N ARG A 299 -19.93 18.31 9.12
CA ARG A 299 -19.97 19.78 9.29
C ARG A 299 -19.30 20.25 10.58
N ASP A 300 -19.33 19.42 11.62
CA ASP A 300 -18.68 19.74 12.90
C ASP A 300 -17.17 19.47 12.85
N ILE A 301 -16.74 18.50 12.02
CA ILE A 301 -15.34 18.12 11.82
C ILE A 301 -14.62 19.17 10.97
N VAL A 302 -15.23 19.61 9.87
CA VAL A 302 -14.58 20.48 8.88
C VAL A 302 -14.97 21.95 9.13
N PRO A 303 -14.01 22.78 9.62
CA PRO A 303 -14.27 24.18 9.84
C PRO A 303 -14.63 24.91 8.55
N ASP A 304 -15.58 25.85 8.62
CA ASP A 304 -15.95 26.75 7.52
C ASP A 304 -14.79 27.69 7.13
N ASN A 305 -13.95 28.09 8.09
CA ASN A 305 -12.76 28.87 7.83
C ASN A 305 -11.65 27.97 7.28
N SER A 306 -11.29 28.16 6.02
CA SER A 306 -10.30 27.35 5.30
C SER A 306 -8.86 27.43 5.87
N ARG A 307 -8.58 28.36 6.81
CA ARG A 307 -7.30 28.46 7.52
C ARG A 307 -7.21 27.52 8.74
N HIS A 308 -8.32 27.02 9.23
CA HIS A 308 -8.32 26.09 10.36
C HIS A 308 -8.09 24.66 9.86
N ALA A 309 -7.20 23.95 10.55
CA ALA A 309 -6.88 22.56 10.24
C ALA A 309 -7.93 21.61 10.85
N TYR A 310 -8.02 20.41 10.29
CA TYR A 310 -8.81 19.29 10.80
C TYR A 310 -8.17 17.98 10.35
N ASP A 311 -8.52 16.86 10.97
CA ASP A 311 -8.07 15.53 10.56
C ASP A 311 -9.03 14.95 9.49
N VAL A 312 -8.53 14.80 8.26
CA VAL A 312 -9.34 14.25 7.16
C VAL A 312 -9.75 12.80 7.39
N LYS A 313 -9.07 12.08 8.28
CA LYS A 313 -9.44 10.68 8.62
C LYS A 313 -10.78 10.62 9.31
N GLU A 314 -11.13 11.60 10.12
CA GLU A 314 -12.45 11.68 10.73
C GLU A 314 -13.56 11.86 9.68
N VAL A 315 -13.28 12.58 8.59
CA VAL A 315 -14.21 12.70 7.45
C VAL A 315 -14.33 11.35 6.72
N ILE A 316 -13.20 10.67 6.47
CA ILE A 316 -13.20 9.34 5.85
C ILE A 316 -14.02 8.37 6.69
N ASP A 317 -13.86 8.37 8.01
CA ASP A 317 -14.62 7.52 8.94
C ASP A 317 -16.13 7.79 8.91
N CYS A 318 -16.53 9.02 8.58
CA CYS A 318 -17.95 9.34 8.36
C CYS A 318 -18.49 8.79 7.02
N ILE A 319 -17.63 8.57 6.04
CA ILE A 319 -18.00 8.13 4.69
C ILE A 319 -18.00 6.60 4.57
N VAL A 320 -17.01 5.92 5.17
CA VAL A 320 -16.84 4.47 5.04
C VAL A 320 -17.71 3.68 6.02
N ASP A 321 -17.82 2.38 5.79
CA ASP A 321 -18.40 1.43 6.74
C ASP A 321 -17.58 1.43 8.04
N GLU A 322 -18.22 1.23 9.17
CA GLU A 322 -17.62 1.38 10.50
C GLU A 322 -16.34 0.51 10.65
N GLY A 323 -15.23 1.15 11.07
CA GLY A 323 -13.94 0.49 11.31
C GLY A 323 -13.27 -0.10 10.07
N SER A 324 -13.79 0.21 8.87
CA SER A 324 -13.28 -0.37 7.63
C SER A 324 -12.13 0.41 6.99
N PHE A 325 -11.75 1.58 7.50
CA PHE A 325 -10.61 2.30 6.93
C PHE A 325 -9.28 1.64 7.31
N PHE A 326 -8.46 1.34 6.30
CA PHE A 326 -7.15 0.72 6.44
C PHE A 326 -6.09 1.58 5.74
N GLU A 327 -5.42 2.43 6.52
CA GLU A 327 -4.45 3.41 6.05
C GLU A 327 -3.12 2.75 5.68
N VAL A 328 -2.51 3.16 4.57
CA VAL A 328 -1.18 2.73 4.10
C VAL A 328 -0.16 3.81 4.41
N GLN A 329 1.03 3.41 4.89
CA GLN A 329 2.12 4.34 5.23
C GLN A 329 1.66 5.50 6.15
N LYS A 330 0.96 5.15 7.23
CA LYS A 330 0.35 6.13 8.15
C LYS A 330 1.35 7.10 8.79
N GLU A 331 2.62 6.71 8.88
CA GLU A 331 3.70 7.48 9.51
C GLU A 331 4.63 8.17 8.49
N PHE A 332 4.45 7.90 7.18
CA PHE A 332 5.24 8.51 6.10
C PHE A 332 4.40 9.51 5.31
N ALA A 333 4.99 10.67 4.97
CA ALA A 333 4.34 11.71 4.17
C ALA A 333 2.89 11.98 4.65
N MET A 334 2.76 12.31 5.93
CA MET A 334 1.47 12.42 6.63
C MET A 334 0.59 13.57 6.14
N ASN A 335 1.12 14.48 5.30
CA ASN A 335 0.37 15.53 4.59
C ASN A 335 -0.60 14.97 3.52
N GLY A 336 -0.52 13.67 3.21
CA GLY A 336 -1.47 12.94 2.40
C GLY A 336 -1.84 11.61 3.03
N VAL A 337 -3.13 11.27 2.98
CA VAL A 337 -3.70 10.02 3.48
C VAL A 337 -4.08 9.15 2.30
N VAL A 338 -3.61 7.90 2.27
CA VAL A 338 -4.04 6.88 1.32
C VAL A 338 -4.41 5.60 2.05
N GLY A 339 -5.42 4.90 1.59
CA GLY A 339 -5.87 3.66 2.21
C GLY A 339 -7.15 3.13 1.58
N TRP A 340 -7.57 1.97 2.02
CA TRP A 340 -8.84 1.37 1.58
C TRP A 340 -9.89 1.51 2.66
N GLY A 341 -11.11 1.81 2.22
CA GLY A 341 -12.30 1.70 3.04
C GLY A 341 -13.35 0.84 2.36
N ARG A 342 -14.40 0.49 3.09
CA ARG A 342 -15.55 -0.19 2.48
C ARG A 342 -16.74 0.74 2.44
N MET A 343 -17.48 0.65 1.35
CA MET A 343 -18.76 1.33 1.18
C MET A 343 -19.81 0.29 0.76
N GLU A 344 -20.76 0.00 1.63
CA GLU A 344 -21.69 -1.12 1.52
C GLU A 344 -20.96 -2.47 1.25
N GLY A 345 -19.88 -2.70 2.02
CA GLY A 345 -19.04 -3.89 1.94
C GLY A 345 -18.10 -3.95 0.74
N LYS A 346 -18.17 -3.03 -0.20
CA LYS A 346 -17.30 -2.95 -1.39
C LYS A 346 -16.06 -2.13 -1.09
N VAL A 347 -14.91 -2.59 -1.53
CA VAL A 347 -13.63 -1.90 -1.36
C VAL A 347 -13.54 -0.68 -2.27
N VAL A 348 -13.04 0.41 -1.70
CA VAL A 348 -12.77 1.69 -2.38
C VAL A 348 -11.43 2.21 -1.89
N GLY A 349 -10.57 2.67 -2.79
CA GLY A 349 -9.32 3.36 -2.46
C GLY A 349 -9.60 4.85 -2.20
N PHE A 350 -9.16 5.34 -1.05
CA PHE A 350 -9.26 6.74 -0.67
C PHE A 350 -7.90 7.42 -0.77
N ILE A 351 -7.90 8.60 -1.38
CA ILE A 351 -6.77 9.52 -1.41
C ILE A 351 -7.25 10.86 -0.86
N ALA A 352 -6.53 11.42 0.10
CA ALA A 352 -6.94 12.68 0.70
C ALA A 352 -5.74 13.56 1.06
N ASN A 353 -5.91 14.88 0.99
CA ASN A 353 -5.00 15.82 1.63
C ASN A 353 -5.26 15.85 3.13
N GLN A 354 -4.20 15.98 3.94
CA GLN A 354 -4.29 16.07 5.40
C GLN A 354 -3.99 17.51 5.88
N PRO A 355 -5.03 18.33 6.10
CA PRO A 355 -4.83 19.73 6.50
C PRO A 355 -4.07 19.94 7.80
N ASN A 356 -4.08 18.96 8.71
CA ASN A 356 -3.31 19.01 9.96
C ASN A 356 -1.79 18.96 9.74
N VAL A 357 -1.34 18.54 8.55
CA VAL A 357 0.08 18.42 8.23
C VAL A 357 0.38 19.27 6.99
N MET A 358 1.25 20.26 7.12
CA MET A 358 1.63 21.20 6.05
C MET A 358 0.43 21.84 5.32
N GLY A 359 -0.72 21.98 6.02
CA GLY A 359 -1.96 22.50 5.43
C GLY A 359 -2.52 21.65 4.29
N GLY A 360 -2.12 20.40 4.14
CA GLY A 360 -2.49 19.51 3.03
C GLY A 360 -1.71 19.75 1.73
N SER A 361 -0.61 20.54 1.77
CA SER A 361 0.23 20.79 0.59
C SER A 361 0.93 19.51 0.12
N LEU A 362 1.17 19.41 -1.19
CA LEU A 362 1.86 18.26 -1.80
C LEU A 362 3.37 18.51 -1.82
N ASP A 363 4.15 17.67 -1.12
CA ASP A 363 5.60 17.59 -1.23
C ASP A 363 6.04 16.41 -2.13
N TYR A 364 7.33 16.25 -2.32
CA TYR A 364 7.85 15.17 -3.18
C TYR A 364 7.58 13.78 -2.60
N HIS A 365 7.57 13.62 -1.27
CA HIS A 365 7.28 12.33 -0.64
C HIS A 365 5.80 11.92 -0.78
N VAL A 366 4.87 12.84 -0.51
CA VAL A 366 3.45 12.54 -0.67
C VAL A 366 3.09 12.31 -2.13
N SER A 367 3.81 12.94 -3.05
CA SER A 367 3.63 12.71 -4.49
C SER A 367 3.92 11.25 -4.88
N ASP A 368 5.01 10.68 -4.37
CA ASP A 368 5.35 9.27 -4.59
C ASP A 368 4.35 8.33 -3.92
N LYS A 369 3.99 8.59 -2.66
CA LYS A 369 3.00 7.81 -1.90
C LYS A 369 1.65 7.73 -2.64
N ILE A 370 1.12 8.87 -3.07
CA ILE A 370 -0.17 8.94 -3.77
C ILE A 370 -0.08 8.23 -5.14
N ALA A 371 0.95 8.52 -5.92
CA ALA A 371 1.09 7.93 -7.26
C ALA A 371 1.20 6.40 -7.21
N ARG A 372 1.97 5.85 -6.27
CA ARG A 372 2.09 4.40 -6.06
C ARG A 372 0.75 3.77 -5.69
N PHE A 373 0.01 4.39 -4.78
CA PHE A 373 -1.29 3.89 -4.34
C PHE A 373 -2.34 3.89 -5.46
N ILE A 374 -2.39 4.95 -6.28
CA ILE A 374 -3.29 5.02 -7.44
C ILE A 374 -3.00 3.88 -8.42
N ARG A 375 -1.73 3.68 -8.77
CA ARG A 375 -1.32 2.63 -9.72
C ARG A 375 -1.66 1.24 -9.18
N PHE A 376 -1.44 0.99 -7.90
CA PHE A 376 -1.83 -0.26 -7.26
C PHE A 376 -3.34 -0.49 -7.36
N CYS A 377 -4.15 0.50 -7.00
CA CYS A 377 -5.61 0.39 -7.07
C CYS A 377 -6.10 0.12 -8.51
N ASP A 378 -5.48 0.77 -9.50
CA ASP A 378 -5.82 0.56 -10.91
C ASP A 378 -5.47 -0.86 -11.37
N CYS A 379 -4.27 -1.37 -11.03
CA CYS A 379 -3.88 -2.75 -11.33
C CYS A 379 -4.87 -3.79 -10.80
N PHE A 380 -5.48 -3.53 -9.65
CA PHE A 380 -6.32 -4.49 -8.94
C PHE A 380 -7.82 -4.12 -8.91
N ASN A 381 -8.29 -3.35 -9.88
CA ASN A 381 -9.71 -3.03 -10.10
C ASN A 381 -10.41 -2.35 -8.91
N ILE A 382 -9.67 -1.58 -8.11
CA ILE A 382 -10.18 -0.85 -6.96
C ILE A 382 -10.56 0.57 -7.37
N PRO A 383 -11.85 0.98 -7.29
CA PRO A 383 -12.26 2.34 -7.61
C PRO A 383 -11.65 3.35 -6.65
N LEU A 384 -11.44 4.58 -7.11
CA LEU A 384 -10.76 5.65 -6.38
C LEU A 384 -11.74 6.75 -5.99
N VAL A 385 -11.65 7.21 -4.75
CA VAL A 385 -12.28 8.43 -4.24
C VAL A 385 -11.20 9.37 -3.73
N THR A 386 -11.16 10.57 -4.28
CA THR A 386 -10.20 11.61 -3.92
C THR A 386 -10.88 12.73 -3.15
N LEU A 387 -10.45 12.97 -1.91
CA LEU A 387 -10.94 14.06 -1.06
C LEU A 387 -9.94 15.22 -1.13
N ILE A 388 -10.37 16.36 -1.67
CA ILE A 388 -9.50 17.47 -2.04
C ILE A 388 -9.65 18.63 -1.05
N ASP A 389 -8.56 18.97 -0.37
CA ASP A 389 -8.36 20.23 0.37
C ASP A 389 -6.87 20.59 0.27
N VAL A 390 -6.47 21.11 -0.90
CA VAL A 390 -5.07 21.32 -1.28
C VAL A 390 -4.78 22.77 -1.64
N PRO A 391 -3.88 23.44 -0.89
CA PRO A 391 -3.51 24.84 -1.19
C PRO A 391 -2.47 24.97 -2.30
N ALA A 392 -1.53 24.02 -2.42
CA ALA A 392 -0.44 24.08 -3.40
C ALA A 392 0.40 22.80 -3.42
N PHE A 393 1.27 22.65 -4.43
CA PHE A 393 2.54 21.96 -4.22
C PHE A 393 3.41 22.79 -3.27
N LEU A 394 4.11 22.15 -2.33
CA LEU A 394 4.90 22.84 -1.33
C LEU A 394 6.06 23.62 -2.01
N PRO A 395 6.11 24.95 -1.89
CA PRO A 395 7.17 25.73 -2.51
C PRO A 395 8.46 25.71 -1.70
N GLY A 396 9.56 26.06 -2.33
CA GLY A 396 10.85 26.28 -1.67
C GLY A 396 12.00 25.51 -2.29
N THR A 397 13.23 26.02 -2.06
CA THR A 397 14.45 25.46 -2.65
C THR A 397 14.67 23.98 -2.28
N ALA A 398 14.33 23.57 -1.05
CA ALA A 398 14.43 22.17 -0.64
C ALA A 398 13.55 21.26 -1.49
N GLN A 399 12.33 21.68 -1.82
CA GLN A 399 11.42 20.92 -2.68
C GLN A 399 11.89 20.89 -4.14
N GLU A 400 12.29 22.05 -4.67
CA GLU A 400 12.81 22.14 -6.04
C GLU A 400 14.08 21.29 -6.23
N HIS A 401 15.03 21.39 -5.28
CA HIS A 401 16.28 20.60 -5.33
C HIS A 401 16.04 19.10 -5.12
N SER A 402 14.99 18.73 -4.39
CA SER A 402 14.55 17.32 -4.25
C SER A 402 13.73 16.82 -5.45
N GLY A 403 13.48 17.67 -6.45
CA GLY A 403 12.81 17.29 -7.70
C GLY A 403 11.28 17.23 -7.59
N ILE A 404 10.64 18.15 -6.86
CA ILE A 404 9.17 18.22 -6.71
C ILE A 404 8.44 18.16 -8.05
N ILE A 405 8.99 18.76 -9.12
CA ILE A 405 8.40 18.73 -10.47
C ILE A 405 8.32 17.29 -10.98
N ARG A 406 9.41 16.52 -10.86
CA ARG A 406 9.47 15.13 -11.29
C ARG A 406 8.56 14.23 -10.45
N HIS A 407 8.59 14.41 -9.13
CA HIS A 407 7.75 13.62 -8.22
C HIS A 407 6.27 13.99 -8.35
N GLY A 408 5.92 15.28 -8.44
CA GLY A 408 4.55 15.73 -8.66
C GLY A 408 3.95 15.23 -10.00
N ALA A 409 4.79 15.16 -11.05
CA ALA A 409 4.37 14.61 -12.34
C ALA A 409 3.93 13.15 -12.27
N LYS A 410 4.40 12.37 -11.28
CA LYS A 410 3.96 10.98 -11.07
C LYS A 410 2.48 10.89 -10.69
N ILE A 411 1.95 11.83 -9.90
CA ILE A 411 0.52 11.86 -9.55
C ILE A 411 -0.31 12.12 -10.82
N LEU A 412 0.08 13.14 -11.62
CA LEU A 412 -0.58 13.46 -12.88
C LEU A 412 -0.62 12.24 -13.80
N TYR A 413 0.54 11.57 -13.94
CA TYR A 413 0.67 10.37 -14.75
C TYR A 413 -0.24 9.24 -14.25
N ALA A 414 -0.20 8.94 -12.95
CA ALA A 414 -0.95 7.86 -12.34
C ALA A 414 -2.47 8.04 -12.52
N TYR A 415 -3.02 9.23 -12.26
CA TYR A 415 -4.44 9.49 -12.48
C TYR A 415 -4.84 9.45 -13.96
N SER A 416 -3.99 9.98 -14.86
CA SER A 416 -4.28 9.96 -16.31
C SER A 416 -4.25 8.55 -16.88
N GLU A 417 -3.41 7.66 -16.35
CA GLU A 417 -3.30 6.27 -16.79
C GLU A 417 -4.38 5.39 -16.17
N ALA A 418 -4.88 5.71 -14.97
CA ALA A 418 -5.85 4.88 -14.26
C ALA A 418 -7.18 4.73 -14.99
N THR A 419 -7.62 3.48 -15.13
CA THR A 419 -8.82 3.05 -15.88
C THR A 419 -10.02 2.77 -14.98
N VAL A 420 -9.82 2.56 -13.69
CA VAL A 420 -10.88 2.34 -12.70
C VAL A 420 -11.79 3.55 -12.54
N PRO A 421 -13.00 3.41 -11.97
CA PRO A 421 -13.83 4.55 -11.59
C PRO A 421 -13.07 5.52 -10.70
N LYS A 422 -13.09 6.82 -11.05
CA LYS A 422 -12.41 7.91 -10.35
C LYS A 422 -13.40 8.99 -9.98
N ILE A 423 -13.60 9.21 -8.69
CA ILE A 423 -14.54 10.21 -8.17
C ILE A 423 -13.76 11.19 -7.31
N SER A 424 -13.97 12.49 -7.51
CA SER A 424 -13.34 13.54 -6.72
C SER A 424 -14.37 14.32 -5.93
N LEU A 425 -14.04 14.67 -4.70
CA LEU A 425 -14.83 15.57 -3.86
C LEU A 425 -13.95 16.74 -3.41
N ILE A 426 -14.30 17.94 -3.82
CA ILE A 426 -13.64 19.18 -3.38
C ILE A 426 -14.33 19.66 -2.12
N MET A 427 -13.63 19.55 -0.98
CA MET A 427 -14.18 19.88 0.33
C MET A 427 -14.00 21.36 0.66
N ARG A 428 -12.79 21.90 0.46
CA ARG A 428 -12.45 23.31 0.69
C ARG A 428 -11.49 23.80 -0.41
N LYS A 429 -10.19 23.99 -0.11
CA LYS A 429 -9.20 24.53 -1.05
C LYS A 429 -8.90 23.57 -2.21
N ALA A 430 -8.88 24.12 -3.40
CA ALA A 430 -8.48 23.43 -4.62
C ALA A 430 -7.75 24.43 -5.53
N TYR A 431 -6.44 24.63 -5.28
CA TYR A 431 -5.70 25.70 -5.92
C TYR A 431 -4.64 25.22 -6.91
N GLY A 432 -4.60 25.86 -8.07
CA GLY A 432 -3.54 25.78 -9.06
C GLY A 432 -3.24 24.36 -9.55
N GLY A 433 -1.96 24.10 -9.79
CA GLY A 433 -1.49 22.79 -10.27
C GLY A 433 -1.75 21.63 -9.30
N ALA A 434 -1.79 21.91 -8.00
CA ALA A 434 -2.08 20.89 -6.99
C ALA A 434 -3.54 20.39 -7.08
N TYR A 435 -4.52 21.28 -7.33
CA TYR A 435 -5.88 20.87 -7.64
C TYR A 435 -5.94 19.95 -8.87
N ILE A 436 -5.21 20.32 -9.93
CA ILE A 436 -5.17 19.51 -11.15
C ILE A 436 -4.63 18.10 -10.80
N ALA A 437 -3.51 18.03 -10.06
CA ALA A 437 -2.87 16.78 -9.67
C ALA A 437 -3.76 15.88 -8.81
N MET A 438 -4.65 16.45 -7.99
CA MET A 438 -5.59 15.71 -7.16
C MET A 438 -6.85 15.25 -7.94
N ASN A 439 -6.69 14.86 -9.21
CA ASN A 439 -7.73 14.28 -10.05
C ASN A 439 -8.88 15.25 -10.38
N SER A 440 -8.54 16.39 -10.99
CA SER A 440 -9.55 17.29 -11.55
C SER A 440 -10.34 16.63 -12.70
N LYS A 441 -11.43 17.25 -13.14
CA LYS A 441 -12.29 16.75 -14.22
C LYS A 441 -11.49 16.40 -15.48
N GLU A 442 -10.65 17.32 -15.92
CA GLU A 442 -9.87 17.18 -17.15
C GLU A 442 -8.67 16.22 -17.01
N MET A 443 -8.29 15.86 -15.78
CA MET A 443 -7.34 14.78 -15.50
C MET A 443 -7.98 13.38 -15.55
N GLY A 444 -9.27 13.31 -15.92
CA GLY A 444 -9.98 12.06 -16.11
C GLY A 444 -10.80 11.59 -14.90
N ALA A 445 -11.15 12.49 -13.97
CA ALA A 445 -12.19 12.19 -13.00
C ALA A 445 -13.52 11.94 -13.71
N ASP A 446 -14.18 10.84 -13.41
CA ASP A 446 -15.49 10.52 -14.00
C ASP A 446 -16.59 11.43 -13.45
N ILE A 447 -16.56 11.67 -12.14
CA ILE A 447 -17.49 12.55 -11.42
C ILE A 447 -16.70 13.42 -10.44
N VAL A 448 -17.01 14.70 -10.43
CA VAL A 448 -16.46 15.69 -9.50
C VAL A 448 -17.60 16.33 -8.71
N TYR A 449 -17.56 16.17 -7.41
CA TYR A 449 -18.43 16.88 -6.46
C TYR A 449 -17.68 18.02 -5.78
N ALA A 450 -18.41 19.00 -5.29
CA ALA A 450 -17.87 20.04 -4.43
C ALA A 450 -18.83 20.34 -3.27
N TRP A 451 -18.29 20.71 -2.11
CA TRP A 451 -19.11 21.30 -1.05
C TRP A 451 -19.37 22.79 -1.30
N PRO A 452 -20.41 23.38 -0.71
CA PRO A 452 -20.74 24.80 -0.94
C PRO A 452 -19.63 25.78 -0.51
N ILE A 453 -18.75 25.36 0.40
CA ILE A 453 -17.60 26.16 0.90
C ILE A 453 -16.30 25.92 0.09
N ALA A 454 -16.37 25.17 -1.00
CA ALA A 454 -15.19 24.86 -1.81
C ALA A 454 -14.67 26.10 -2.52
N GLU A 455 -13.35 26.29 -2.46
CA GLU A 455 -12.62 27.40 -3.08
C GLU A 455 -11.81 26.85 -4.26
N ILE A 456 -12.25 27.09 -5.48
CA ILE A 456 -11.64 26.54 -6.70
C ILE A 456 -11.05 27.67 -7.54
N ALA A 457 -9.71 27.80 -7.57
CA ALA A 457 -9.04 28.88 -8.28
C ALA A 457 -7.59 28.57 -8.65
N VAL A 458 -6.98 29.45 -9.44
CA VAL A 458 -5.54 29.37 -9.76
C VAL A 458 -4.69 29.54 -8.49
N MET A 459 -5.12 30.42 -7.57
CA MET A 459 -4.48 30.63 -6.27
C MET A 459 -5.47 31.28 -5.30
N GLY A 460 -5.19 31.22 -4.00
CA GLY A 460 -5.98 31.88 -2.98
C GLY A 460 -5.99 33.42 -3.15
N ALA A 461 -7.01 34.09 -2.59
CA ALA A 461 -7.27 35.52 -2.77
C ALA A 461 -6.06 36.39 -2.43
N ASP A 462 -5.35 36.12 -1.34
CA ASP A 462 -4.19 36.90 -0.90
C ASP A 462 -3.05 36.96 -1.94
N GLY A 463 -2.84 35.86 -2.68
CA GLY A 463 -1.88 35.82 -3.79
C GLY A 463 -2.42 36.51 -5.06
N ALA A 464 -3.69 36.21 -5.39
CA ALA A 464 -4.32 36.67 -6.62
C ALA A 464 -4.42 38.21 -6.69
N VAL A 465 -4.80 38.87 -5.59
CA VAL A 465 -4.94 40.34 -5.56
C VAL A 465 -3.62 41.05 -5.79
N ASN A 466 -2.51 40.52 -5.31
CA ASN A 466 -1.19 41.12 -5.53
C ASN A 466 -0.74 41.10 -7.01
N ILE A 467 -1.33 40.23 -7.81
CA ILE A 467 -1.03 40.07 -9.24
C ILE A 467 -2.09 40.79 -10.06
N ALA A 468 -3.37 40.43 -9.90
CA ALA A 468 -4.47 40.89 -10.73
C ALA A 468 -4.81 42.36 -10.50
N PHE A 469 -4.73 42.86 -9.25
CA PHE A 469 -5.12 44.19 -8.86
C PHE A 469 -3.95 45.10 -8.45
N LYS A 470 -2.71 44.68 -8.70
CA LYS A 470 -1.48 45.41 -8.31
C LYS A 470 -1.51 46.91 -8.65
N LYS A 471 -1.95 47.23 -9.87
CA LYS A 471 -2.02 48.65 -10.32
C LYS A 471 -3.12 49.40 -9.59
N LYS A 472 -4.31 48.82 -9.42
CA LYS A 472 -5.47 49.40 -8.72
C LYS A 472 -5.14 49.68 -7.25
N ILE A 473 -4.51 48.73 -6.57
CA ILE A 473 -4.11 48.85 -5.17
C ILE A 473 -3.04 49.96 -5.00
N LYS A 474 -2.02 49.98 -5.86
CA LYS A 474 -0.93 50.98 -5.77
C LYS A 474 -1.39 52.40 -6.04
N ALA A 475 -2.44 52.59 -6.85
CA ALA A 475 -2.98 53.93 -7.21
C ALA A 475 -4.03 54.45 -6.21
N ALA A 476 -4.47 53.63 -5.26
CA ALA A 476 -5.50 54.02 -4.31
C ALA A 476 -4.96 54.96 -3.21
N PRO A 477 -5.78 55.91 -2.71
CA PRO A 477 -5.42 56.77 -1.58
C PRO A 477 -5.10 55.96 -0.30
N ASP A 478 -5.80 54.85 -0.08
CA ASP A 478 -5.53 53.85 0.95
C ASP A 478 -5.31 52.48 0.30
N PRO A 479 -4.05 52.07 0.08
CA PRO A 479 -3.73 50.78 -0.53
C PRO A 479 -4.17 49.56 0.31
N ALA A 480 -4.22 49.71 1.64
CA ALA A 480 -4.62 48.59 2.51
C ALA A 480 -6.13 48.33 2.41
N ALA A 481 -6.95 49.36 2.53
CA ALA A 481 -8.40 49.26 2.34
C ALA A 481 -8.76 48.79 0.92
N MET A 482 -8.08 49.30 -0.12
CA MET A 482 -8.28 48.86 -1.49
C MET A 482 -7.92 47.40 -1.69
N ARG A 483 -6.87 46.90 -1.02
CA ARG A 483 -6.47 45.47 -1.06
C ARG A 483 -7.57 44.58 -0.50
N GLU A 484 -8.13 44.91 0.66
CA GLU A 484 -9.22 44.14 1.27
C GLU A 484 -10.49 44.19 0.39
N GLN A 485 -10.81 45.32 -0.21
CA GLN A 485 -11.92 45.40 -1.16
C GLN A 485 -11.71 44.54 -2.40
N CYS A 486 -10.51 44.59 -3.01
CA CYS A 486 -10.17 43.72 -4.14
C CYS A 486 -10.15 42.25 -3.78
N LYS A 487 -9.78 41.93 -2.53
CA LYS A 487 -9.82 40.57 -2.02
C LYS A 487 -11.25 40.03 -1.92
N ALA A 488 -12.15 40.80 -1.31
CA ALA A 488 -13.57 40.42 -1.22
C ALA A 488 -14.20 40.27 -2.62
N GLU A 489 -13.90 41.20 -3.55
CA GLU A 489 -14.34 41.10 -4.95
C GLU A 489 -13.84 39.83 -5.63
N TYR A 490 -12.59 39.44 -5.39
CA TYR A 490 -12.00 38.23 -5.95
C TYR A 490 -12.60 36.95 -5.35
N GLU A 491 -12.80 36.94 -4.01
CA GLU A 491 -13.42 35.80 -3.28
C GLU A 491 -14.84 35.57 -3.79
N GLU A 492 -15.67 36.58 -3.82
CA GLU A 492 -17.06 36.49 -4.31
C GLU A 492 -17.12 35.99 -5.76
N ARG A 493 -16.25 36.50 -6.61
CA ARG A 493 -16.31 36.26 -8.06
C ARG A 493 -15.71 34.92 -8.46
N PHE A 494 -14.65 34.42 -7.79
CA PHE A 494 -13.85 33.29 -8.26
C PHE A 494 -13.71 32.15 -7.23
N LEU A 495 -13.71 32.45 -5.92
CA LEU A 495 -13.46 31.42 -4.88
C LEU A 495 -14.77 30.79 -4.40
N ASN A 496 -15.49 30.17 -5.32
CA ASN A 496 -16.70 29.41 -5.01
C ASN A 496 -16.90 28.28 -6.02
N PRO A 497 -17.64 27.22 -5.65
CA PRO A 497 -17.80 26.05 -6.52
C PRO A 497 -18.75 26.30 -7.70
N TYR A 498 -19.61 27.33 -7.64
CA TYR A 498 -20.65 27.55 -8.62
C TYR A 498 -20.09 28.04 -9.96
N VAL A 499 -19.00 28.81 -9.94
CA VAL A 499 -18.29 29.22 -11.17
C VAL A 499 -17.73 28.00 -11.91
N ALA A 500 -17.13 27.05 -11.18
CA ALA A 500 -16.60 25.82 -11.74
C ALA A 500 -17.73 24.90 -12.22
N SER A 501 -18.83 24.82 -11.47
CA SER A 501 -20.02 24.02 -11.85
C SER A 501 -20.70 24.58 -13.09
N ALA A 502 -20.89 25.90 -13.19
CA ALA A 502 -21.47 26.53 -14.36
C ALA A 502 -20.66 26.31 -15.66
N ARG A 503 -19.37 25.98 -15.52
CA ARG A 503 -18.46 25.67 -16.64
C ARG A 503 -18.28 24.17 -16.88
N GLY A 504 -18.93 23.31 -16.09
CA GLY A 504 -18.87 21.86 -16.24
C GLY A 504 -17.65 21.19 -15.59
N TYR A 505 -16.81 21.92 -14.84
CA TYR A 505 -15.66 21.35 -14.13
C TYR A 505 -16.05 20.65 -12.82
N VAL A 506 -17.20 20.98 -12.25
CA VAL A 506 -17.84 20.32 -11.12
C VAL A 506 -19.21 19.82 -11.59
N ASN A 507 -19.50 18.53 -11.38
CA ASN A 507 -20.75 17.92 -11.82
C ASN A 507 -21.93 18.34 -10.94
N GLU A 508 -21.70 18.42 -9.62
CA GLU A 508 -22.74 18.79 -8.67
C GLU A 508 -22.12 19.39 -7.39
N VAL A 509 -22.81 20.40 -6.85
CA VAL A 509 -22.50 20.94 -5.52
C VAL A 509 -23.42 20.28 -4.52
N ILE A 510 -22.85 19.51 -3.59
CA ILE A 510 -23.58 18.68 -2.61
C ILE A 510 -23.35 19.17 -1.18
N LYS A 511 -24.29 18.91 -0.29
CA LYS A 511 -24.09 19.17 1.14
C LYS A 511 -23.13 18.14 1.75
N PRO A 512 -22.33 18.52 2.76
CA PRO A 512 -21.41 17.59 3.43
C PRO A 512 -22.09 16.30 3.90
N GLU A 513 -23.28 16.39 4.46
CA GLU A 513 -24.08 15.26 4.93
C GLU A 513 -24.61 14.32 3.80
N GLU A 514 -24.62 14.79 2.56
CA GLU A 514 -25.02 13.99 1.38
C GLU A 514 -23.85 13.20 0.77
N THR A 515 -22.62 13.42 1.26
CA THR A 515 -21.38 12.91 0.64
C THR A 515 -21.39 11.39 0.45
N ARG A 516 -21.69 10.61 1.52
CA ARG A 516 -21.70 9.14 1.41
C ARG A 516 -22.70 8.65 0.36
N GLU A 517 -23.89 9.24 0.34
CA GLU A 517 -24.94 8.85 -0.61
C GLU A 517 -24.57 9.19 -2.06
N ALA A 518 -24.01 10.39 -2.27
CA ALA A 518 -23.55 10.82 -3.60
C ALA A 518 -22.43 9.92 -4.13
N LEU A 519 -21.45 9.58 -3.29
CA LEU A 519 -20.37 8.67 -3.64
C LEU A 519 -20.88 7.26 -3.97
N LEU A 520 -21.84 6.72 -3.20
CA LEU A 520 -22.46 5.42 -3.46
C LEU A 520 -23.21 5.40 -4.79
N LYS A 521 -23.97 6.47 -5.11
CA LYS A 521 -24.66 6.62 -6.40
C LYS A 521 -23.67 6.65 -7.56
N ALA A 522 -22.58 7.43 -7.42
CA ALA A 522 -21.54 7.53 -8.42
C ALA A 522 -20.83 6.19 -8.66
N LEU A 523 -20.40 5.51 -7.60
CA LEU A 523 -19.79 4.17 -7.69
C LEU A 523 -20.72 3.15 -8.33
N HIS A 524 -22.04 3.23 -8.05
CA HIS A 524 -23.03 2.37 -8.69
C HIS A 524 -23.17 2.68 -10.18
N GLY A 525 -23.25 3.95 -10.56
CA GLY A 525 -23.34 4.39 -11.95
C GLY A 525 -22.12 3.97 -12.78
N LEU A 526 -20.93 3.99 -12.16
CA LEU A 526 -19.65 3.70 -12.80
C LEU A 526 -19.23 2.22 -12.73
N LYS A 527 -20.04 1.33 -12.14
CA LYS A 527 -19.66 -0.08 -11.87
C LYS A 527 -19.23 -0.90 -13.09
N ASN A 528 -19.67 -0.48 -14.29
CA ASN A 528 -19.36 -1.14 -15.55
C ASN A 528 -18.40 -0.32 -16.42
N LYS A 529 -17.72 0.67 -15.84
CA LYS A 529 -16.76 1.48 -16.59
C LYS A 529 -15.71 0.59 -17.25
N GLN A 530 -15.49 0.82 -18.54
CA GLN A 530 -14.42 0.24 -19.33
C GLN A 530 -13.70 1.38 -20.05
N ALA A 531 -12.51 1.69 -19.61
CA ALA A 531 -11.64 2.67 -20.27
C ALA A 531 -10.59 1.92 -21.09
N LYS A 532 -10.46 2.31 -22.37
CA LYS A 532 -9.40 1.80 -23.25
C LYS A 532 -8.32 2.87 -23.37
N LEU A 533 -7.12 2.54 -22.98
CA LEU A 533 -5.94 3.35 -23.25
C LEU A 533 -5.34 2.96 -24.61
N PRO A 534 -4.56 3.85 -25.26
CA PRO A 534 -3.77 3.49 -26.43
C PRO A 534 -2.88 2.28 -26.13
N GLU A 535 -2.74 1.37 -27.10
CA GLU A 535 -1.82 0.23 -26.95
C GLU A 535 -0.39 0.71 -26.82
N LYS A 536 0.34 0.16 -25.85
CA LYS A 536 1.74 0.47 -25.56
C LYS A 536 2.41 -0.74 -24.89
N LYS A 537 3.73 -0.85 -25.01
CA LYS A 537 4.47 -1.92 -24.31
C LYS A 537 4.33 -1.78 -22.79
N HIS A 538 4.49 -0.58 -22.28
CA HIS A 538 4.26 -0.15 -20.90
C HIS A 538 4.24 1.38 -20.83
N GLY A 539 3.82 1.95 -19.71
CA GLY A 539 3.92 3.38 -19.48
C GLY A 539 5.36 3.81 -19.19
N ASN A 540 5.75 5.01 -19.65
CA ASN A 540 7.02 5.64 -19.29
C ASN A 540 6.77 6.72 -18.24
N ILE A 541 6.52 6.27 -17.01
CA ILE A 541 6.26 7.16 -15.88
C ILE A 541 7.55 7.93 -15.53
N PRO A 542 7.49 9.23 -15.20
CA PRO A 542 8.65 9.99 -14.70
C PRO A 542 9.12 9.42 -13.36
N LEU A 543 10.27 8.74 -13.34
CA LEU A 543 10.84 8.05 -12.17
C LEU A 543 11.73 8.97 -11.34
#